data_b8d59b692329f481d955fbcc991b99da
#
_entry.id   b8d59b692329f481d955fbcc991b99da
#
_cell.length_a   1.000
_cell.length_b   1.000
_cell.length_c   1.000
_cell.angle_alpha   90.00
_cell.angle_beta   90.00
_cell.angle_gamma   90.00
#
_symmetry.space_group_name_H-M   'P 1'
#
loop_
_entity.id
_entity.type
_entity.pdbx_description
1 polymer ?
#
loop_
_entity_poly.entity_id
_entity_poly.type
_entity_poly.pdbx_seq_one_letter_code
_entity_poly.pdbx_strand_id
1 'polypeptide(L)' 'MPDTATQARQREIATEHLLFKLMEYVESRHAGLLDFMEQSLDHLGDPANDATKDDEAVREIARKMIIGARRQGID' A
#
# COMPACT_ATOMS: atom_id res chain seq x y z
N MET A 1 -23.61 -10.55 -12.26
CA MET A 1 -22.79 -10.29 -11.08
C MET A 1 -21.33 -10.41 -11.43
N PRO A 2 -20.48 -9.48 -10.99
CA PRO A 2 -19.05 -9.66 -11.20
C PRO A 2 -18.56 -10.87 -10.39
N ASP A 3 -17.57 -11.56 -10.90
CA ASP A 3 -16.98 -12.68 -10.19
C ASP A 3 -16.08 -12.16 -9.05
N THR A 4 -15.61 -13.08 -8.20
CA THR A 4 -14.81 -12.73 -7.03
C THR A 4 -13.51 -12.01 -7.41
N ALA A 5 -12.86 -12.45 -8.49
CA ALA A 5 -11.61 -11.82 -8.94
C ALA A 5 -11.85 -10.39 -9.43
N THR A 6 -12.95 -10.16 -10.14
CA THR A 6 -13.31 -8.82 -10.60
C THR A 6 -13.62 -7.90 -9.42
N GLN A 7 -14.36 -8.39 -8.43
CA GLN A 7 -14.66 -7.61 -7.22
C GLN A 7 -13.39 -7.28 -6.45
N ALA A 8 -12.48 -8.25 -6.31
CA ALA A 8 -11.23 -8.02 -5.60
C ALA A 8 -10.41 -6.92 -6.29
N ARG A 9 -10.35 -6.94 -7.62
CA ARG A 9 -9.62 -5.93 -8.38
C ARG A 9 -10.27 -4.56 -8.22
N GLN A 10 -11.60 -4.49 -8.25
CA GLN A 10 -12.31 -3.23 -8.10
C GLN A 10 -12.06 -2.63 -6.70
N ARG A 11 -12.10 -3.46 -5.66
CA ARG A 11 -11.81 -3.02 -4.29
C ARG A 11 -10.37 -2.54 -4.16
N GLU A 12 -9.44 -3.25 -4.79
CA GLU A 12 -8.03 -2.90 -4.76
C GLU A 12 -7.79 -1.52 -5.38
N ILE A 13 -8.41 -1.25 -6.53
CA ILE A 13 -8.30 0.05 -7.20
C ILE A 13 -8.87 1.15 -6.32
N ALA A 14 -10.05 0.93 -5.76
CA ALA A 14 -10.69 1.93 -4.89
C ALA A 14 -9.88 2.18 -3.64
N THR A 15 -9.39 1.12 -2.99
CA THR A 15 -8.59 1.22 -1.77
C THR A 15 -7.30 1.98 -2.05
N GLU A 16 -6.63 1.67 -3.15
CA GLU A 16 -5.38 2.33 -3.51
C GLU A 16 -5.61 3.82 -3.77
N HIS A 17 -6.69 4.15 -4.47
CA HIS A 17 -7.03 5.56 -4.72
C HIS A 17 -7.23 6.32 -3.41
N LEU A 18 -8.04 5.77 -2.51
CA LEU A 18 -8.34 6.43 -1.24
C LEU A 18 -7.08 6.52 -0.37
N LEU A 19 -6.25 5.49 -0.37
CA LEU A 19 -5.00 5.49 0.37
C LEU A 19 -4.07 6.59 -0.13
N PHE A 20 -3.89 6.70 -1.45
CA PHE A 20 -3.01 7.71 -2.02
C PHE A 20 -3.52 9.12 -1.75
N LYS A 21 -4.84 9.33 -1.79
CA LYS A 21 -5.41 10.65 -1.46
C LYS A 21 -5.19 11.01 -0.01
N LEU A 22 -5.31 10.02 0.88
CA LEU A 22 -5.03 10.22 2.29
C LEU A 22 -3.54 10.53 2.52
N MET A 23 -2.65 9.78 1.87
CA MET A 23 -1.21 10.00 1.97
C MET A 23 -0.84 11.41 1.49
N GLU A 24 -1.41 11.84 0.38
CA GLU A 24 -1.19 13.18 -0.17
C GLU A 24 -1.63 14.26 0.84
N TYR A 25 -2.82 14.09 1.39
CA TYR A 25 -3.37 15.05 2.34
C TYR A 25 -2.49 15.17 3.59
N VAL A 26 -2.12 14.02 4.16
CA VAL A 26 -1.35 14.01 5.42
C VAL A 26 0.08 14.50 5.17
N GLU A 27 0.74 14.01 4.11
CA GLU A 27 2.13 14.39 3.84
C GLU A 27 2.27 15.88 3.56
N SER A 28 1.26 16.49 2.94
CA SER A 28 1.29 17.92 2.67
C SER A 28 1.19 18.76 3.93
N ARG A 29 0.69 18.20 5.02
CA ARG A 29 0.53 18.89 6.30
C ARG A 29 1.55 18.46 7.34
N HIS A 30 2.02 17.24 7.26
CA HIS A 30 2.97 16.65 8.20
C HIS A 30 4.00 15.85 7.42
N ALA A 31 5.03 16.52 6.93
CA ALA A 31 6.10 15.86 6.19
C ALA A 31 6.71 14.75 7.04
N GLY A 32 7.01 13.62 6.41
CA GLY A 32 7.58 12.46 7.11
C GLY A 32 6.65 11.25 7.13
N LEU A 33 5.40 11.39 6.67
CA LEU A 33 4.48 10.25 6.64
C LEU A 33 5.03 9.10 5.79
N LEU A 34 5.53 9.41 4.59
CA LEU A 34 6.03 8.38 3.68
C LEU A 34 7.27 7.69 4.25
N ASP A 35 8.14 8.46 4.91
CA ASP A 35 9.31 7.88 5.58
C ASP A 35 8.88 6.97 6.73
N PHE A 36 7.89 7.39 7.50
CA PHE A 36 7.32 6.57 8.57
C PHE A 36 6.75 5.26 8.03
N MET A 37 5.99 5.35 6.94
CA MET A 37 5.41 4.15 6.31
C MET A 37 6.50 3.21 5.81
N GLU A 38 7.54 3.76 5.18
CA GLU A 38 8.64 2.94 4.69
C GLU A 38 9.34 2.20 5.82
N GLN A 39 9.59 2.87 6.93
CA GLN A 39 10.21 2.24 8.09
C GLN A 39 9.32 1.14 8.69
N SER A 40 8.00 1.31 8.62
CA SER A 40 7.07 0.32 9.17
C SER A 40 7.10 -1.01 8.42
N LEU A 41 7.63 -1.02 7.19
CA LEU A 41 7.65 -2.25 6.38
C LEU A 41 8.49 -3.36 6.99
N ASP A 42 9.45 -3.02 7.86
CA ASP A 42 10.25 -4.03 8.55
C ASP A 42 9.39 -4.94 9.43
N HIS A 43 8.22 -4.47 9.84
CA HIS A 43 7.30 -5.22 10.69
C HIS A 43 6.09 -5.76 9.91
N LEU A 44 6.04 -5.51 8.60
CA LEU A 44 4.94 -5.97 7.78
C LEU A 44 5.16 -7.43 7.39
N GLY A 45 4.16 -8.27 7.59
CA GLY A 45 4.20 -9.66 7.23
C GLY A 45 2.92 -10.10 6.56
N ASP A 46 2.95 -11.32 6.06
CA ASP A 46 1.80 -11.95 5.45
C ASP A 46 1.07 -12.72 6.54
N PRO A 47 -0.22 -12.41 6.81
CA PRO A 47 -0.96 -13.12 7.86
C PRO A 47 -1.36 -14.55 7.50
N ALA A 48 -1.13 -14.99 6.26
CA ALA A 48 -1.41 -16.38 5.87
C ALA A 48 -0.59 -17.33 6.73
N ASN A 49 -1.14 -18.52 6.98
CA ASN A 49 -0.46 -19.54 7.77
C ASN A 49 -0.33 -20.85 7.01
N ASP A 50 -0.23 -20.77 5.70
CA ASP A 50 -0.11 -21.93 4.81
C ASP A 50 1.04 -21.70 3.82
N ALA A 51 1.10 -22.54 2.77
CA ALA A 51 2.17 -22.49 1.79
C ALA A 51 2.18 -21.20 0.94
N THR A 52 1.11 -20.40 1.00
CA THR A 52 1.04 -19.15 0.25
C THR A 52 1.67 -17.97 1.00
N LYS A 53 2.09 -18.18 2.26
CA LYS A 53 2.70 -17.11 3.05
C LYS A 53 4.00 -16.63 2.41
N ASP A 54 4.09 -15.32 2.20
CA ASP A 54 5.27 -14.70 1.62
C ASP A 54 5.40 -13.27 2.13
N ASP A 55 6.08 -13.10 3.26
CA ASP A 55 6.28 -11.79 3.88
C ASP A 55 7.00 -10.83 2.95
N GLU A 56 8.00 -11.34 2.22
CA GLU A 56 8.83 -10.50 1.37
C GLU A 56 8.03 -9.96 0.18
N ALA A 57 7.16 -10.77 -0.41
CA ALA A 57 6.31 -10.32 -1.51
C ALA A 57 5.38 -9.19 -1.06
N VAL A 58 4.81 -9.31 0.15
CA VAL A 58 3.94 -8.28 0.70
C VAL A 58 4.71 -6.98 0.92
N ARG A 59 5.90 -7.07 1.50
CA ARG A 59 6.75 -5.89 1.73
C ARG A 59 7.14 -5.21 0.43
N GLU A 60 7.46 -5.99 -0.60
CA GLU A 60 7.88 -5.46 -1.89
C GLU A 60 6.73 -4.70 -2.58
N ILE A 61 5.51 -5.24 -2.50
CA ILE A 61 4.34 -4.56 -3.05
C ILE A 61 4.12 -3.23 -2.33
N ALA A 62 4.20 -3.22 -0.99
CA ALA A 62 4.03 -2.01 -0.21
C ALA A 62 5.11 -0.98 -0.54
N ARG A 63 6.35 -1.44 -0.71
CA ARG A 63 7.47 -0.55 -1.06
C ARG A 63 7.23 0.11 -2.41
N LYS A 64 6.75 -0.64 -3.39
CA LYS A 64 6.42 -0.09 -4.71
C LYS A 64 5.30 0.93 -4.65
N MET A 65 4.33 0.73 -3.77
CA MET A 65 3.25 1.70 -3.59
C MET A 65 3.77 3.01 -3.02
N ILE A 66 4.70 2.96 -2.07
CA ILE A 66 5.32 4.16 -1.50
C ILE A 66 6.13 4.88 -2.58
N ILE A 67 6.88 4.14 -3.39
CA ILE A 67 7.63 4.73 -4.50
C ILE A 67 6.68 5.41 -5.49
N GLY A 68 5.55 4.77 -5.79
CA GLY A 68 4.54 5.34 -6.67
C GLY A 68 3.97 6.64 -6.12
N ALA A 69 3.73 6.71 -4.81
CA ALA A 69 3.24 7.91 -4.17
C ALA A 69 4.26 9.05 -4.30
N ARG A 70 5.54 8.77 -4.08
CA ARG A 70 6.58 9.78 -4.21
C ARG A 70 6.66 10.32 -5.64
N ARG A 71 6.51 9.44 -6.63
CA ARG A 71 6.54 9.84 -8.05
C ARG A 71 5.36 10.73 -8.43
N GLN A 72 4.26 10.62 -7.69
CA GLN A 72 3.09 11.47 -7.92
C GLN A 72 3.20 12.81 -7.20
N GLY A 73 4.33 13.09 -6.59
CA GLY A 73 4.57 14.36 -5.95
C GLY A 73 4.05 14.44 -4.52
N ILE A 74 3.79 13.28 -3.90
CA ILE A 74 3.36 13.23 -2.51
C ILE A 74 4.61 13.19 -1.63
N ASP A 75 5.25 14.30 -1.39
CA ASP A 75 6.28 14.39 -0.34
C ASP A 75 6.85 15.83 -0.24
#